data_1ece59c25661e91d20a100093be267aa
#
_entry.id   1ece59c25661e91d20a100093be267aa
#
_cell.length_a   1.000
_cell.length_b   1.000
_cell.length_c   1.000
_cell.angle_alpha   90.00
_cell.angle_beta   90.00
_cell.angle_gamma   90.00
#
_symmetry.space_group_name_H-M   'P 1'
#
loop_
_entity.id
_entity.type
_entity.pdbx_description
1 polymer ?
#
loop_
_entity_poly.entity_id
_entity_poly.type
_entity_poly.pdbx_seq_one_letter_code
_entity_poly.pdbx_strand_id
1 'polypeptide(L)'
;MGEILRAENISKTYQAGRVVVKALNRCSFSVERGEFVAVVGRSGSGKSTLLRILASFDKPDEGKVYVEGEEISGLKGKKLAQFRQEKIGFIYQDYSLFPEYTAYENVLLPLKIAHQAVDKEQLERLFEELGITDCRERYPDEMSGGQKQRVAIARALATRPAVLFADEPTGNLDAENAESVAAILSRASMRYGQTIVMVTHDRQMADYADRILSMENIVACMK
;
A
#
# COMPACT_ATOMS: atom_id res chain seq x y z
N MET A 1 9.27 -13.04 -15.51
CA MET A 1 9.01 -12.31 -14.25
C MET A 1 8.42 -13.33 -13.31
N GLY A 2 8.64 -13.27 -12.00
CA GLY A 2 8.14 -14.29 -11.08
C GLY A 2 7.14 -13.70 -10.09
N GLU A 3 6.29 -14.54 -9.55
CA GLU A 3 5.31 -14.20 -8.51
C GLU A 3 6.03 -13.56 -7.30
N ILE A 4 5.56 -12.40 -6.84
CA ILE A 4 6.09 -11.71 -5.66
C ILE A 4 5.13 -11.78 -4.47
N LEU A 5 3.82 -11.76 -4.74
CA LEU A 5 2.77 -11.82 -3.74
C LEU A 5 1.75 -12.88 -4.14
N ARG A 6 1.36 -13.72 -3.18
CA ARG A 6 0.30 -14.71 -3.37
C ARG A 6 -0.61 -14.80 -2.15
N ALA A 7 -1.90 -14.70 -2.39
CA ALA A 7 -2.97 -14.94 -1.42
C ALA A 7 -3.65 -16.27 -1.74
N GLU A 8 -3.79 -17.15 -0.75
CA GLU A 8 -4.41 -18.47 -0.89
C GLU A 8 -5.57 -18.61 0.10
N ASN A 9 -6.80 -18.68 -0.42
CA ASN A 9 -8.02 -18.96 0.34
C ASN A 9 -8.22 -18.07 1.57
N ILE A 10 -7.90 -16.78 1.46
CA ILE A 10 -7.97 -15.83 2.57
C ILE A 10 -9.43 -15.62 2.98
N SER A 11 -9.74 -15.96 4.23
CA SER A 11 -11.03 -15.69 4.87
C SER A 11 -10.84 -14.83 6.11
N LYS A 12 -11.78 -13.92 6.34
CA LYS A 12 -11.80 -13.06 7.52
C LYS A 12 -13.21 -12.73 7.96
N THR A 13 -13.45 -12.90 9.25
CA THR A 13 -14.74 -12.61 9.90
C THR A 13 -14.49 -11.68 11.09
N TYR A 14 -15.28 -10.62 11.20
CA TYR A 14 -15.27 -9.74 12.37
C TYR A 14 -16.55 -9.95 13.17
N GLN A 15 -16.42 -9.95 14.48
CA GLN A 15 -17.55 -10.00 15.40
C GLN A 15 -17.69 -8.65 16.10
N ALA A 16 -18.81 -7.97 15.88
CA ALA A 16 -19.20 -6.74 16.54
C ALA A 16 -20.45 -6.98 17.41
N GLY A 17 -20.25 -7.33 18.66
CA GLY A 17 -21.32 -7.76 19.56
C GLY A 17 -22.01 -9.04 19.06
N ARG A 18 -23.30 -8.94 18.69
CA ARG A 18 -24.09 -10.06 18.13
C ARG A 18 -24.02 -10.16 16.59
N VAL A 19 -23.43 -9.19 15.94
CA VAL A 19 -23.33 -9.14 14.48
C VAL A 19 -22.02 -9.79 14.04
N VAL A 20 -22.12 -10.75 13.13
CA VAL A 20 -20.98 -11.42 12.50
C VAL A 20 -20.89 -10.93 11.06
N VAL A 21 -19.76 -10.29 10.71
CA VAL A 21 -19.52 -9.78 9.36
C VAL A 21 -18.41 -10.59 8.72
N LYS A 22 -18.73 -11.36 7.68
CA LYS A 22 -17.74 -12.06 6.87
C LYS A 22 -17.16 -11.08 5.85
N ALA A 23 -16.02 -10.48 6.18
CA ALA A 23 -15.38 -9.47 5.35
C ALA A 23 -14.69 -10.07 4.12
N LEU A 24 -14.10 -11.27 4.25
CA LEU A 24 -13.46 -11.99 3.15
C LEU A 24 -13.89 -13.46 3.17
N ASN A 25 -14.04 -14.05 1.98
CA ASN A 25 -14.43 -15.43 1.81
C ASN A 25 -13.57 -16.12 0.75
N ARG A 26 -12.55 -16.88 1.18
CA ARG A 26 -11.64 -17.67 0.34
C ARG A 26 -11.06 -16.90 -0.85
N CYS A 27 -10.63 -15.67 -0.64
CA CYS A 27 -9.99 -14.85 -1.66
C CYS A 27 -8.66 -15.46 -2.07
N SER A 28 -8.42 -15.62 -3.38
CA SER A 28 -7.17 -16.15 -3.91
C SER A 28 -6.76 -15.40 -5.16
N PHE A 29 -5.51 -14.92 -5.20
CA PHE A 29 -4.89 -14.31 -6.39
C PHE A 29 -3.38 -14.20 -6.18
N SER A 30 -2.67 -13.89 -7.25
CA SER A 30 -1.23 -13.59 -7.21
C SER A 30 -0.92 -12.29 -7.93
N VAL A 31 0.26 -11.73 -7.64
CA VAL A 31 0.82 -10.52 -8.26
C VAL A 31 2.24 -10.82 -8.70
N GLU A 32 2.57 -10.46 -9.92
CA GLU A 32 3.91 -10.60 -10.48
C GLU A 32 4.83 -9.46 -10.00
N ARG A 33 6.14 -9.72 -9.97
CA ARG A 33 7.13 -8.70 -9.63
C ARG A 33 7.10 -7.53 -10.62
N GLY A 34 6.99 -6.31 -10.11
CA GLY A 34 6.89 -5.09 -10.90
C GLY A 34 5.50 -4.81 -11.46
N GLU A 35 4.51 -5.65 -11.16
CA GLU A 35 3.13 -5.45 -11.60
C GLU A 35 2.42 -4.42 -10.70
N PHE A 36 1.66 -3.52 -11.31
CA PHE A 36 0.71 -2.65 -10.62
C PHE A 36 -0.70 -3.23 -10.74
N VAL A 37 -1.25 -3.70 -9.63
CA VAL A 37 -2.60 -4.28 -9.54
C VAL A 37 -3.53 -3.35 -8.80
N ALA A 38 -4.70 -3.05 -9.38
CA ALA A 38 -5.79 -2.36 -8.71
C ALA A 38 -6.89 -3.36 -8.32
N VAL A 39 -7.27 -3.37 -7.04
CA VAL A 39 -8.42 -4.14 -6.54
C VAL A 39 -9.60 -3.21 -6.37
N VAL A 40 -10.66 -3.43 -7.16
CA VAL A 40 -11.87 -2.60 -7.16
C VAL A 40 -13.05 -3.31 -6.53
N GLY A 41 -13.97 -2.54 -5.95
CA GLY A 41 -15.20 -3.07 -5.36
C GLY A 41 -15.99 -1.99 -4.64
N ARG A 42 -17.24 -2.27 -4.33
CA ARG A 42 -18.13 -1.35 -3.61
C ARG A 42 -17.59 -1.04 -2.21
N SER A 43 -18.03 0.07 -1.63
CA SER A 43 -17.76 0.35 -0.21
C SER A 43 -18.26 -0.82 0.66
N GLY A 44 -17.45 -1.22 1.66
CA GLY A 44 -17.78 -2.37 2.51
C GLY A 44 -17.54 -3.76 1.90
N SER A 45 -16.98 -3.88 0.69
CA SER A 45 -16.69 -5.18 0.06
C SER A 45 -15.47 -5.91 0.63
N GLY A 46 -14.78 -5.35 1.64
CA GLY A 46 -13.63 -5.98 2.27
C GLY A 46 -12.27 -5.60 1.68
N LYS A 47 -12.17 -4.62 0.77
CA LYS A 47 -10.92 -4.17 0.12
C LYS A 47 -9.82 -3.81 1.12
N SER A 48 -10.11 -2.89 2.05
CA SER A 48 -9.13 -2.49 3.07
C SER A 48 -8.77 -3.63 4.02
N THR A 49 -9.73 -4.53 4.33
CA THR A 49 -9.45 -5.76 5.10
C THR A 49 -8.47 -6.65 4.35
N LEU A 50 -8.70 -6.89 3.06
CA LEU A 50 -7.80 -7.67 2.21
C LEU A 50 -6.41 -7.04 2.22
N LEU A 51 -6.31 -5.73 1.93
CA LEU A 51 -5.03 -5.02 1.88
C LEU A 51 -4.26 -5.10 3.20
N ARG A 52 -4.94 -4.92 4.34
CA ARG A 52 -4.34 -5.04 5.68
C ARG A 52 -3.81 -6.44 5.97
N ILE A 53 -4.49 -7.48 5.51
CA ILE A 53 -4.02 -8.87 5.64
C ILE A 53 -2.80 -9.11 4.75
N LEU A 54 -2.82 -8.65 3.50
CA LEU A 54 -1.69 -8.76 2.57
C LEU A 54 -0.45 -8.02 3.09
N ALA A 55 -0.64 -6.84 3.69
CA ALA A 55 0.42 -6.08 4.35
C ALA A 55 0.80 -6.61 5.74
N SER A 56 0.23 -7.73 6.16
CA SER A 56 0.42 -8.35 7.48
C SER A 56 -0.05 -7.52 8.69
N PHE A 57 -0.81 -6.44 8.49
CA PHE A 57 -1.36 -5.62 9.59
C PHE A 57 -2.52 -6.29 10.32
N ASP A 58 -3.20 -7.20 9.66
CA ASP A 58 -4.18 -8.10 10.26
C ASP A 58 -3.86 -9.55 9.89
N LYS A 59 -4.46 -10.50 10.60
CA LYS A 59 -4.30 -11.92 10.31
C LYS A 59 -5.56 -12.46 9.66
N PRO A 60 -5.43 -13.32 8.64
CA PRO A 60 -6.56 -14.08 8.16
C PRO A 60 -7.02 -15.08 9.23
N ASP A 61 -8.29 -15.42 9.23
CA ASP A 61 -8.82 -16.52 10.05
C ASP A 61 -8.50 -17.87 9.39
N GLU A 62 -8.51 -17.90 8.04
CA GLU A 62 -8.11 -19.02 7.21
C GLU A 62 -7.31 -18.55 6.01
N GLY A 63 -6.49 -19.43 5.45
CA GLY A 63 -5.67 -19.16 4.28
C GLY A 63 -4.29 -18.64 4.62
N LYS A 64 -3.50 -18.35 3.57
CA LYS A 64 -2.09 -17.98 3.70
C LYS A 64 -1.72 -16.85 2.74
N VAL A 65 -0.79 -16.00 3.16
CA VAL A 65 -0.18 -14.97 2.33
C VAL A 65 1.30 -15.24 2.21
N TYR A 66 1.81 -15.14 0.99
CA TYR A 66 3.23 -15.29 0.68
C TYR A 66 3.75 -14.01 0.03
N VAL A 67 4.93 -13.57 0.44
CA VAL A 67 5.67 -12.48 -0.20
C VAL A 67 7.10 -12.97 -0.47
N GLU A 68 7.57 -12.84 -1.71
CA GLU A 68 8.87 -13.37 -2.15
C GLU A 68 9.06 -14.86 -1.79
N GLY A 69 7.98 -15.65 -1.83
CA GLY A 69 7.99 -17.07 -1.50
C GLY A 69 7.96 -17.39 0.00
N GLU A 70 8.07 -16.39 0.90
CA GLU A 70 7.97 -16.58 2.34
C GLU A 70 6.51 -16.49 2.81
N GLU A 71 6.04 -17.46 3.60
CA GLU A 71 4.72 -17.40 4.26
C GLU A 71 4.75 -16.38 5.40
N ILE A 72 4.01 -15.28 5.22
CA ILE A 72 3.98 -14.18 6.19
C ILE A 72 2.85 -14.27 7.21
N SER A 73 1.80 -15.06 6.94
CA SER A 73 0.62 -15.22 7.82
C SER A 73 0.99 -15.80 9.18
N GLY A 74 2.05 -16.60 9.24
CA GLY A 74 2.57 -17.24 10.45
C GLY A 74 3.57 -16.41 11.24
N LEU A 75 4.09 -15.31 10.69
CA LEU A 75 5.11 -14.48 11.33
C LEU A 75 4.58 -13.80 12.60
N LYS A 76 5.45 -13.67 13.62
CA LYS A 76 5.10 -13.05 14.92
C LYS A 76 6.29 -12.28 15.49
N GLY A 77 5.98 -11.33 16.39
CA GLY A 77 6.99 -10.61 17.17
C GLY A 77 8.05 -9.93 16.30
N LYS A 78 9.32 -10.10 16.65
CA LYS A 78 10.45 -9.43 16.00
C LYS A 78 10.57 -9.76 14.51
N LYS A 79 10.32 -11.01 14.10
CA LYS A 79 10.37 -11.42 12.68
C LYS A 79 9.30 -10.70 11.85
N LEU A 80 8.08 -10.57 12.37
CA LEU A 80 7.01 -9.83 11.69
C LEU A 80 7.33 -8.33 11.57
N ALA A 81 7.88 -7.73 12.64
CA ALA A 81 8.28 -6.32 12.62
C ALA A 81 9.39 -6.07 11.58
N GLN A 82 10.42 -6.90 11.56
CA GLN A 82 11.50 -6.82 10.59
C GLN A 82 10.99 -6.99 9.15
N PHE A 83 10.13 -7.99 8.91
CA PHE A 83 9.51 -8.20 7.60
C PHE A 83 8.78 -6.95 7.11
N ARG A 84 7.95 -6.33 7.96
CA ARG A 84 7.24 -5.08 7.60
C ARG A 84 8.19 -3.94 7.25
N GLN A 85 9.24 -3.76 8.02
CA GLN A 85 10.23 -2.69 7.81
C GLN A 85 11.00 -2.84 6.49
N GLU A 86 11.30 -4.08 6.10
CA GLU A 86 12.15 -4.36 4.94
C GLU A 86 11.36 -4.58 3.65
N LYS A 87 10.15 -5.14 3.75
CA LYS A 87 9.42 -5.66 2.57
C LYS A 87 8.15 -4.91 2.24
N ILE A 88 7.59 -4.16 3.18
CA ILE A 88 6.26 -3.57 3.03
C ILE A 88 6.33 -2.04 3.05
N GLY A 89 5.85 -1.41 1.98
CA GLY A 89 5.46 0.00 1.97
C GLY A 89 3.94 0.12 2.08
N PHE A 90 3.44 1.13 2.79
CA PHE A 90 2.00 1.33 2.92
C PHE A 90 1.62 2.80 2.80
N ILE A 91 0.65 3.09 1.94
CA ILE A 91 0.06 4.40 1.70
C ILE A 91 -1.37 4.37 2.24
N TYR A 92 -1.67 5.25 3.18
CA TYR A 92 -2.99 5.38 3.82
C TYR A 92 -3.84 6.44 3.12
N GLN A 93 -5.15 6.29 3.18
CA GLN A 93 -6.11 7.25 2.67
C GLN A 93 -6.03 8.62 3.39
N ASP A 94 -5.74 8.61 4.68
CA ASP A 94 -5.63 9.81 5.54
C ASP A 94 -4.21 10.35 5.65
N TYR A 95 -3.32 9.94 4.72
CA TYR A 95 -1.89 10.26 4.68
C TYR A 95 -1.10 9.68 5.87
N SER A 96 -1.65 9.64 7.06
CA SER A 96 -1.04 9.19 8.33
C SER A 96 0.37 9.75 8.53
N LEU A 97 0.57 11.03 8.25
CA LEU A 97 1.81 11.74 8.53
C LEU A 97 1.90 12.10 10.02
N PHE A 98 3.10 12.08 10.55
CA PHE A 98 3.36 12.52 11.91
C PHE A 98 3.37 14.06 11.93
N PRO A 99 2.45 14.72 12.66
CA PRO A 99 2.28 16.16 12.60
C PRO A 99 3.46 16.93 13.23
N GLU A 100 4.23 16.29 14.13
CA GLU A 100 5.40 16.86 14.78
C GLU A 100 6.67 16.79 13.92
N TYR A 101 6.62 16.15 12.76
CA TYR A 101 7.75 15.97 11.84
C TYR A 101 7.53 16.73 10.55
N THR A 102 8.59 17.32 10.03
CA THR A 102 8.60 17.90 8.68
C THR A 102 8.35 16.83 7.62
N ALA A 103 8.10 17.24 6.36
CA ALA A 103 8.00 16.30 5.25
C ALA A 103 9.26 15.42 5.13
N TYR A 104 10.43 16.01 5.27
CA TYR A 104 11.70 15.29 5.22
C TYR A 104 11.84 14.27 6.35
N GLU A 105 11.51 14.65 7.56
CA GLU A 105 11.57 13.76 8.73
C GLU A 105 10.55 12.62 8.64
N ASN A 106 9.35 12.88 8.13
CA ASN A 106 8.36 11.84 7.84
C ASN A 106 8.90 10.79 6.87
N VAL A 107 9.59 11.23 5.78
CA VAL A 107 10.18 10.32 4.79
C VAL A 107 11.36 9.54 5.36
N LEU A 108 12.15 10.15 6.24
CA LEU A 108 13.30 9.50 6.90
C LEU A 108 12.90 8.47 7.96
N LEU A 109 11.74 8.62 8.57
CA LEU A 109 11.36 7.84 9.74
C LEU A 109 11.42 6.32 9.53
N PRO A 110 10.89 5.73 8.44
CA PRO A 110 10.99 4.29 8.20
C PRO A 110 12.44 3.81 8.10
N LEU A 111 13.32 4.58 7.46
CA LEU A 111 14.75 4.25 7.34
C LEU A 111 15.44 4.22 8.71
N LYS A 112 15.14 5.21 9.57
CA LYS A 112 15.66 5.26 10.94
C LYS A 112 15.17 4.07 11.77
N ILE A 113 13.88 3.71 11.68
CA ILE A 113 13.29 2.57 12.40
C ILE A 113 13.89 1.25 11.91
N ALA A 114 14.15 1.11 10.61
CA ALA A 114 14.76 -0.08 10.02
C ALA A 114 16.29 -0.13 10.20
N HIS A 115 16.90 0.88 10.83
CA HIS A 115 18.36 1.05 10.97
C HIS A 115 19.09 0.97 9.62
N GLN A 116 18.43 1.42 8.55
CA GLN A 116 19.02 1.48 7.21
C GLN A 116 19.87 2.75 7.03
N ALA A 117 20.95 2.63 6.26
CA ALA A 117 21.73 3.79 5.88
C ALA A 117 20.91 4.74 4.99
N VAL A 118 21.01 6.04 5.26
CA VAL A 118 20.32 7.06 4.47
C VAL A 118 21.14 7.36 3.22
N ASP A 119 20.61 6.97 2.07
CA ASP A 119 21.12 7.38 0.76
C ASP A 119 20.54 8.78 0.43
N LYS A 120 21.36 9.81 0.63
CA LYS A 120 20.93 11.21 0.42
C LYS A 120 20.57 11.49 -1.04
N GLU A 121 21.33 10.95 -2.00
CA GLU A 121 21.05 11.16 -3.42
C GLU A 121 19.73 10.50 -3.84
N GLN A 122 19.45 9.34 -3.31
CA GLN A 122 18.15 8.66 -3.53
C GLN A 122 17.00 9.51 -2.98
N LEU A 123 17.15 10.05 -1.77
CA LEU A 123 16.10 10.87 -1.17
C LEU A 123 15.89 12.17 -1.95
N GLU A 124 16.96 12.87 -2.36
CA GLU A 124 16.82 14.06 -3.20
C GLU A 124 16.06 13.74 -4.49
N ARG A 125 16.47 12.68 -5.21
CA ARG A 125 15.74 12.24 -6.42
C ARG A 125 14.26 11.93 -6.14
N LEU A 126 13.96 11.30 -5.01
CA LEU A 126 12.59 10.97 -4.63
C LEU A 126 11.76 12.24 -4.37
N PHE A 127 12.32 13.25 -3.70
CA PHE A 127 11.66 14.54 -3.49
C PHE A 127 11.41 15.29 -4.79
N GLU A 128 12.38 15.30 -5.71
CA GLU A 128 12.27 15.92 -7.04
C GLU A 128 11.19 15.23 -7.89
N GLU A 129 11.22 13.91 -8.00
CA GLU A 129 10.30 13.12 -8.83
C GLU A 129 8.85 13.21 -8.35
N LEU A 130 8.65 13.34 -7.04
CA LEU A 130 7.33 13.52 -6.44
C LEU A 130 6.88 14.98 -6.39
N GLY A 131 7.75 15.93 -6.80
CA GLY A 131 7.44 17.37 -6.80
C GLY A 131 7.14 17.90 -5.40
N ILE A 132 7.92 17.47 -4.40
CA ILE A 132 7.77 17.86 -3.00
C ILE A 132 9.02 18.55 -2.40
N THR A 133 9.96 18.93 -3.24
CA THR A 133 11.19 19.60 -2.81
C THR A 133 10.90 20.90 -2.04
N ASP A 134 9.92 21.69 -2.50
CA ASP A 134 9.55 22.98 -1.91
C ASP A 134 8.86 22.86 -0.55
N CYS A 135 8.36 21.66 -0.20
CA CYS A 135 7.73 21.43 1.10
C CYS A 135 8.57 20.60 2.07
N ARG A 136 9.83 20.36 1.75
CA ARG A 136 10.74 19.51 2.52
C ARG A 136 10.78 19.84 4.02
N GLU A 137 10.86 21.12 4.34
CA GLU A 137 10.95 21.63 5.72
C GLU A 137 9.58 22.00 6.30
N ARG A 138 8.48 21.78 5.56
CA ARG A 138 7.12 22.08 6.04
C ARG A 138 6.58 20.97 6.91
N TYR A 139 5.78 21.35 7.87
CA TYR A 139 4.97 20.44 8.67
C TYR A 139 3.68 20.05 7.94
N PRO A 140 3.02 18.92 8.33
CA PRO A 140 1.79 18.47 7.67
C PRO A 140 0.66 19.51 7.60
N ASP A 141 0.49 20.36 8.60
CA ASP A 141 -0.52 21.43 8.63
C ASP A 141 -0.25 22.58 7.63
N GLU A 142 0.99 22.72 7.18
CA GLU A 142 1.42 23.71 6.19
C GLU A 142 1.36 23.20 4.73
N MET A 143 0.90 21.95 4.52
CA MET A 143 0.87 21.29 3.21
C MET A 143 -0.55 21.10 2.69
N SER A 144 -0.73 21.21 1.37
CA SER A 144 -1.99 20.81 0.71
C SER A 144 -2.22 19.30 0.80
N GLY A 145 -3.46 18.83 0.57
CA GLY A 145 -3.79 17.40 0.54
C GLY A 145 -2.93 16.61 -0.45
N GLY A 146 -2.73 17.14 -1.65
CA GLY A 146 -1.88 16.52 -2.66
C GLY A 146 -0.40 16.46 -2.25
N GLN A 147 0.12 17.51 -1.57
CA GLN A 147 1.48 17.48 -1.02
C GLN A 147 1.62 16.43 0.08
N LYS A 148 0.67 16.38 1.02
CA LYS A 148 0.65 15.35 2.08
C LYS A 148 0.67 13.94 1.51
N GLN A 149 -0.13 13.69 0.47
CA GLN A 149 -0.17 12.38 -0.16
C GLN A 149 1.14 12.04 -0.87
N ARG A 150 1.74 12.98 -1.59
CA ARG A 150 3.06 12.77 -2.21
C ARG A 150 4.16 12.52 -1.17
N VAL A 151 4.13 13.20 -0.01
CA VAL A 151 5.04 12.90 1.11
C VAL A 151 4.77 11.51 1.69
N ALA A 152 3.52 11.09 1.83
CA ALA A 152 3.17 9.73 2.29
C ALA A 152 3.67 8.65 1.30
N ILE A 153 3.59 8.91 -0.01
CA ILE A 153 4.18 8.05 -1.05
C ILE A 153 5.71 8.01 -0.93
N ALA A 154 6.37 9.17 -0.77
CA ALA A 154 7.82 9.24 -0.57
C ALA A 154 8.24 8.40 0.65
N ARG A 155 7.55 8.55 1.77
CA ARG A 155 7.79 7.78 2.99
C ARG A 155 7.67 6.28 2.75
N ALA A 156 6.65 5.84 2.02
CA ALA A 156 6.43 4.43 1.75
C ALA A 156 7.45 3.83 0.78
N LEU A 157 8.00 4.63 -0.15
CA LEU A 157 9.03 4.21 -1.11
C LEU A 157 10.46 4.32 -0.58
N ALA A 158 10.71 5.10 0.47
CA ALA A 158 12.05 5.39 0.99
C ALA A 158 12.85 4.12 1.33
N THR A 159 12.20 3.09 1.85
CA THR A 159 12.82 1.80 2.21
C THR A 159 12.99 0.83 1.03
N ARG A 160 12.57 1.20 -0.18
CA ARG A 160 12.54 0.31 -1.37
C ARG A 160 11.81 -1.01 -1.08
N PRO A 161 10.55 -0.98 -0.67
CA PRO A 161 9.83 -2.17 -0.27
C PRO A 161 9.64 -3.16 -1.43
N ALA A 162 9.54 -4.46 -1.11
CA ALA A 162 9.23 -5.47 -2.11
C ALA A 162 7.83 -5.27 -2.71
N VAL A 163 6.85 -4.87 -1.87
CA VAL A 163 5.48 -4.56 -2.28
C VAL A 163 5.01 -3.27 -1.62
N LEU A 164 4.45 -2.37 -2.42
CA LEU A 164 3.79 -1.14 -1.98
C LEU A 164 2.28 -1.37 -1.98
N PHE A 165 1.66 -1.24 -0.82
CA PHE A 165 0.21 -1.28 -0.66
C PHE A 165 -0.37 0.13 -0.57
N ALA A 166 -1.49 0.39 -1.23
CA ALA A 166 -2.14 1.69 -1.23
C ALA A 166 -3.66 1.54 -0.95
N ASP A 167 -4.10 2.05 0.19
CA ASP A 167 -5.51 2.01 0.62
C ASP A 167 -6.19 3.32 0.24
N GLU A 168 -6.99 3.31 -0.84
CA GLU A 168 -7.73 4.47 -1.36
C GLU A 168 -6.85 5.75 -1.47
N PRO A 169 -5.67 5.70 -2.13
CA PRO A 169 -4.65 6.76 -2.05
C PRO A 169 -5.08 8.09 -2.63
N THR A 170 -6.22 8.15 -3.32
CA THR A 170 -6.77 9.34 -3.96
C THR A 170 -8.10 9.79 -3.35
N GLY A 171 -8.63 9.04 -2.37
CA GLY A 171 -9.98 9.22 -1.86
C GLY A 171 -10.26 10.58 -1.17
N ASN A 172 -9.22 11.29 -0.72
CA ASN A 172 -9.33 12.60 -0.05
C ASN A 172 -8.79 13.75 -0.92
N LEU A 173 -8.60 13.53 -2.22
CA LEU A 173 -8.00 14.50 -3.15
C LEU A 173 -9.05 15.01 -4.14
N ASP A 174 -8.84 16.23 -4.65
CA ASP A 174 -9.52 16.70 -5.85
C ASP A 174 -9.04 15.93 -7.09
N ALA A 175 -9.77 16.07 -8.20
CA ALA A 175 -9.52 15.29 -9.42
C ALA A 175 -8.10 15.46 -9.96
N GLU A 176 -7.57 16.68 -10.00
CA GLU A 176 -6.22 16.98 -10.52
C GLU A 176 -5.12 16.32 -9.68
N ASN A 177 -5.21 16.46 -8.35
CA ASN A 177 -4.28 15.80 -7.44
C ASN A 177 -4.42 14.27 -7.45
N ALA A 178 -5.65 13.74 -7.62
CA ALA A 178 -5.89 12.30 -7.73
C ALA A 178 -5.21 11.70 -8.96
N GLU A 179 -5.38 12.34 -10.14
CA GLU A 179 -4.69 11.95 -11.38
C GLU A 179 -3.17 12.03 -11.24
N SER A 180 -2.66 13.11 -10.63
CA SER A 180 -1.22 13.26 -10.37
C SER A 180 -0.67 12.13 -9.52
N VAL A 181 -1.36 11.73 -8.45
CA VAL A 181 -0.97 10.62 -7.56
C VAL A 181 -1.02 9.29 -8.29
N ALA A 182 -2.07 9.01 -9.06
CA ALA A 182 -2.18 7.78 -9.83
C ALA A 182 -1.05 7.66 -10.87
N ALA A 183 -0.73 8.75 -11.56
CA ALA A 183 0.38 8.82 -12.52
C ALA A 183 1.76 8.62 -11.83
N ILE A 184 1.93 9.11 -10.60
CA ILE A 184 3.14 8.86 -9.79
C ILE A 184 3.29 7.37 -9.50
N LEU A 185 2.24 6.70 -9.03
CA LEU A 185 2.25 5.27 -8.74
C LEU A 185 2.54 4.43 -10.00
N SER A 186 1.90 4.75 -11.11
CA SER A 186 2.15 4.10 -12.40
C SER A 186 3.61 4.28 -12.85
N ARG A 187 4.17 5.49 -12.72
CA ARG A 187 5.61 5.72 -13.02
C ARG A 187 6.54 4.94 -12.10
N ALA A 188 6.19 4.81 -10.81
CA ALA A 188 6.99 4.03 -9.87
C ALA A 188 7.04 2.55 -10.26
N SER A 189 5.91 1.97 -10.71
CA SER A 189 5.87 0.62 -11.25
C SER A 189 6.73 0.50 -12.53
N MET A 190 6.47 1.33 -13.55
CA MET A 190 7.12 1.23 -14.85
C MET A 190 8.62 1.51 -14.83
N ARG A 191 9.08 2.53 -14.07
CA ARG A 191 10.49 2.95 -14.08
C ARG A 191 11.37 2.16 -13.13
N TYR A 192 10.83 1.80 -11.95
CA TYR A 192 11.62 1.19 -10.89
C TYR A 192 11.25 -0.27 -10.65
N GLY A 193 10.30 -0.81 -11.41
CA GLY A 193 9.82 -2.18 -11.20
C GLY A 193 9.16 -2.35 -9.83
N GLN A 194 8.60 -1.26 -9.25
CA GLN A 194 7.92 -1.33 -7.97
C GLN A 194 6.61 -2.11 -8.11
N THR A 195 6.48 -3.19 -7.36
CA THR A 195 5.20 -3.91 -7.27
C THR A 195 4.23 -3.11 -6.43
N ILE A 196 3.02 -2.89 -6.94
CA ILE A 196 1.99 -2.09 -6.28
C ILE A 196 0.68 -2.85 -6.22
N VAL A 197 0.04 -2.86 -5.05
CA VAL A 197 -1.33 -3.32 -4.86
C VAL A 197 -2.14 -2.17 -4.30
N MET A 198 -3.01 -1.60 -5.13
CA MET A 198 -3.90 -0.50 -4.75
C MET A 198 -5.32 -1.01 -4.58
N VAL A 199 -6.00 -0.58 -3.55
CA VAL A 199 -7.47 -0.73 -3.46
C VAL A 199 -8.13 0.62 -3.70
N THR A 200 -9.17 0.62 -4.51
CA THR A 200 -9.94 1.83 -4.80
C THR A 200 -11.38 1.49 -5.18
N HIS A 201 -12.28 2.45 -5.00
CA HIS A 201 -13.63 2.41 -5.55
C HIS A 201 -13.75 3.26 -6.84
N ASP A 202 -12.70 4.02 -7.17
CA ASP A 202 -12.64 4.87 -8.36
C ASP A 202 -12.03 4.08 -9.53
N ARG A 203 -12.84 3.88 -10.58
CA ARG A 203 -12.41 3.16 -11.79
C ARG A 203 -11.40 3.94 -12.61
N GLN A 204 -11.50 5.27 -12.65
CA GLN A 204 -10.54 6.09 -13.40
C GLN A 204 -9.13 5.95 -12.81
N MET A 205 -9.04 5.89 -11.49
CA MET A 205 -7.77 5.65 -10.82
C MET A 205 -7.26 4.21 -11.02
N ALA A 206 -8.18 3.24 -11.10
CA ALA A 206 -7.80 1.86 -11.37
C ALA A 206 -7.24 1.65 -12.81
N ASP A 207 -7.61 2.48 -13.76
CA ASP A 207 -7.12 2.41 -15.16
C ASP A 207 -5.62 2.73 -15.30
N TYR A 208 -4.97 3.29 -14.25
CA TYR A 208 -3.53 3.45 -14.20
C TYR A 208 -2.75 2.16 -13.88
N ALA A 209 -3.44 1.11 -13.45
CA ALA A 209 -2.85 -0.18 -13.12
C ALA A 209 -2.71 -1.09 -14.36
N ASP A 210 -1.73 -2.00 -14.34
CA ASP A 210 -1.52 -2.99 -15.40
C ASP A 210 -2.66 -4.02 -15.42
N ARG A 211 -3.24 -4.31 -14.24
CA ARG A 211 -4.35 -5.27 -14.11
C ARG A 211 -5.35 -4.82 -13.04
N ILE A 212 -6.62 -4.99 -13.36
CA ILE A 212 -7.73 -4.70 -12.45
C ILE A 212 -8.35 -6.02 -11.97
N LEU A 213 -8.45 -6.18 -10.66
CA LEU A 213 -9.13 -7.28 -9.99
C LEU A 213 -10.41 -6.75 -9.34
N SER A 214 -11.53 -7.38 -9.57
CA SER A 214 -12.77 -7.09 -8.83
C SER A 214 -12.82 -7.97 -7.57
N MET A 215 -13.26 -7.40 -6.44
CA MET A 215 -13.49 -8.18 -5.23
C MET A 215 -14.42 -9.39 -5.47
N GLU A 216 -15.34 -9.27 -6.40
CA GLU A 216 -16.26 -10.36 -6.79
C GLU A 216 -15.52 -11.51 -7.49
N ASN A 217 -14.47 -11.21 -8.24
CA ASN A 217 -13.72 -12.20 -9.02
C ASN A 217 -12.66 -12.93 -8.18
N ILE A 218 -12.10 -12.28 -7.14
CA ILE A 218 -11.09 -12.88 -6.27
C ILE A 218 -11.69 -13.68 -5.10
N VAL A 219 -12.98 -13.47 -4.82
CA VAL A 219 -13.75 -14.31 -3.92
C VAL A 219 -14.13 -15.58 -4.68
N ALA A 220 -13.74 -16.75 -4.17
CA ALA A 220 -14.15 -18.00 -4.79
C ALA A 220 -15.68 -18.03 -4.87
N CYS A 221 -16.22 -18.07 -6.10
CA CYS A 221 -17.63 -18.34 -6.32
C CYS A 221 -17.96 -19.68 -5.64
N MET A 222 -18.76 -19.63 -4.59
CA MET A 222 -19.41 -20.85 -4.13
C MET A 222 -20.38 -21.27 -5.24
N LYS A 223 -19.97 -22.28 -6.04
CA LYS A 223 -20.91 -23.08 -6.80
C LYS A 223 -21.47 -24.16 -5.90
#